data_f65ac081e8b4f50ad4b563c0ffc36572
#
_entry.id   f65ac081e8b4f50ad4b563c0ffc36572
#
_cell.length_a   1.000
_cell.length_b   1.000
_cell.length_c   1.000
_cell.angle_alpha   90.00
_cell.angle_beta   90.00
_cell.angle_gamma   90.00
#
_symmetry.space_group_name_H-M   'P 1'
#
loop_
_entity.id
_entity.type
_entity.pdbx_description
1 polymer ?
#
loop_
_entity_poly.entity_id
_entity_poly.type
_entity_poly.pdbx_seq_one_letter_code
_entity_poly.pdbx_strand_id
1 'polypeptide(L)'
;MRGWDDDPELADIGPQSIYKVVRALKKDDHGPYNCLASIVADAAFVRDVRRRYPTLPVFANLRCGLWYVDPTMMSDDGDGNDGDSNDDDAVGTCYFKSTDGHCNNWSFSATRLNVHVAEAAATRGGCVVVDATRSSTKRFPDSFSKTIPVWAETISRAVARRRGIVPPTVDDDDESINPESSHRSTWGSGPHLPVWVGDNERNAIASRMPHFEETLHAVLHDTDVLDALASKLTKPLRCVWVSRENEHSLPCVHNMSDLDFTPVVLVTASEPMQRHGERRTGEGGVPYAYIPGAGDDEESWAKGLTPAVFWAHRETFAACGSGGCAAIVDRIVKKTRGNEAAGMIRGVANDEDEGEDSAHLAPRGCLSPNERAALSRGSLPLGAGGVRRLVSNGGVSLALGSVHALALEATWDAVDAVLYVGDDLPPLPADPARWRHPESVDGDGETATGIYPAPFLHAPMRYAKVARRDVADGLEACLAFIRANSARGGGTTLVACKDGVDHCVGVVVAALIDDDDDEDEHSVSKDGVRRRLADVARVHPECRPSRGTLKQVFNRMFEMRR
;
A
#
# COMPACT_ATOMS: atom_id res chain seq x y z
N MET A 1 -27.87 -21.61 -57.56
CA MET A 1 -27.69 -21.34 -56.11
C MET A 1 -26.84 -22.45 -55.57
N ARG A 2 -25.56 -22.22 -55.36
CA ARG A 2 -24.69 -23.18 -54.67
C ARG A 2 -24.84 -22.88 -53.17
N GLY A 3 -25.13 -23.91 -52.41
CA GLY A 3 -25.29 -23.80 -50.95
C GLY A 3 -23.99 -23.45 -50.28
N TRP A 4 -24.08 -22.85 -49.12
CA TRP A 4 -22.97 -22.43 -48.25
C TRP A 4 -22.24 -23.60 -47.56
N ASP A 5 -22.59 -24.86 -47.92
CA ASP A 5 -22.12 -26.10 -47.30
C ASP A 5 -20.91 -26.74 -47.99
N ASP A 6 -20.39 -26.15 -49.09
CA ASP A 6 -19.33 -26.76 -49.90
C ASP A 6 -17.94 -26.06 -49.77
N ASP A 7 -17.71 -25.28 -48.72
CA ASP A 7 -16.38 -24.72 -48.46
C ASP A 7 -15.59 -25.64 -47.53
N PRO A 8 -14.56 -26.36 -48.00
CA PRO A 8 -13.80 -27.32 -47.19
C PRO A 8 -13.01 -26.66 -46.07
N GLU A 9 -12.80 -25.34 -46.07
CA GLU A 9 -12.15 -24.61 -44.95
C GLU A 9 -13.09 -24.36 -43.76
N LEU A 10 -14.43 -24.43 -43.97
CA LEU A 10 -15.43 -24.25 -42.93
C LEU A 10 -15.89 -25.55 -42.25
N ALA A 11 -15.58 -26.71 -42.82
CA ALA A 11 -16.04 -28.01 -42.34
C ALA A 11 -15.32 -28.53 -41.07
N ASP A 12 -14.21 -27.89 -40.64
CA ASP A 12 -13.40 -28.37 -39.50
C ASP A 12 -13.50 -27.50 -38.24
N ILE A 13 -14.48 -26.59 -38.18
CA ILE A 13 -14.73 -25.77 -36.98
C ILE A 13 -15.74 -26.48 -36.07
N GLY A 14 -15.33 -27.59 -35.47
CA GLY A 14 -16.11 -28.23 -34.39
C GLY A 14 -16.25 -27.32 -33.16
N PRO A 15 -17.27 -27.56 -32.30
CA PRO A 15 -17.55 -26.73 -31.11
C PRO A 15 -16.32 -26.47 -30.22
N GLN A 16 -15.38 -27.43 -30.16
CA GLN A 16 -14.11 -27.26 -29.39
C GLN A 16 -13.15 -26.26 -30.07
N SER A 17 -13.21 -26.05 -31.37
CA SER A 17 -12.37 -25.09 -32.07
C SER A 17 -12.89 -23.66 -31.86
N ILE A 18 -14.20 -23.46 -31.81
CA ILE A 18 -14.83 -22.16 -31.50
C ILE A 18 -14.45 -21.73 -30.09
N TYR A 19 -14.48 -22.65 -29.11
CA TYR A 19 -14.02 -22.34 -27.74
C TYR A 19 -12.53 -21.97 -27.70
N LYS A 20 -11.68 -22.61 -28.50
CA LYS A 20 -10.24 -22.26 -28.58
C LYS A 20 -10.04 -20.90 -29.22
N VAL A 21 -10.76 -20.58 -30.30
CA VAL A 21 -10.71 -19.28 -31.00
C VAL A 21 -11.22 -18.16 -30.09
N VAL A 22 -12.37 -18.36 -29.42
CA VAL A 22 -12.92 -17.40 -28.45
C VAL A 22 -11.99 -17.21 -27.27
N ARG A 23 -11.32 -18.27 -26.81
CA ARG A 23 -10.32 -18.20 -25.72
C ARG A 23 -9.05 -17.49 -26.19
N ALA A 24 -8.61 -17.68 -27.43
CA ALA A 24 -7.46 -16.99 -28.01
C ALA A 24 -7.78 -15.49 -28.20
N LEU A 25 -8.95 -15.15 -28.76
CA LEU A 25 -9.42 -13.77 -28.89
C LEU A 25 -9.55 -13.06 -27.55
N LYS A 26 -10.12 -13.73 -26.54
CA LYS A 26 -10.18 -13.19 -25.18
C LYS A 26 -8.80 -12.99 -24.57
N LYS A 27 -7.83 -13.85 -24.89
CA LYS A 27 -6.45 -13.72 -24.43
C LYS A 27 -5.74 -12.56 -25.13
N ASP A 28 -6.00 -12.31 -26.39
CA ASP A 28 -5.46 -11.17 -27.14
C ASP A 28 -6.08 -9.85 -26.68
N ASP A 29 -7.38 -9.83 -26.36
CA ASP A 29 -8.05 -8.64 -25.80
C ASP A 29 -7.48 -8.27 -24.42
N HIS A 30 -7.04 -9.25 -23.61
CA HIS A 30 -6.42 -9.03 -22.30
C HIS A 30 -4.88 -8.90 -22.36
N GLY A 31 -4.34 -8.54 -23.51
CA GLY A 31 -2.91 -8.27 -23.67
C GLY A 31 -2.44 -7.04 -22.86
N PRO A 32 -1.13 -6.98 -22.50
CA PRO A 32 -0.60 -5.89 -21.69
C PRO A 32 -0.93 -4.49 -22.22
N TYR A 33 -0.92 -4.29 -23.54
CA TYR A 33 -1.25 -2.99 -24.14
C TYR A 33 -2.67 -2.52 -23.80
N ASN A 34 -3.67 -3.38 -24.00
CA ASN A 34 -5.06 -3.03 -23.72
C ASN A 34 -5.28 -2.76 -22.22
N CYS A 35 -4.63 -3.53 -21.34
CA CYS A 35 -4.68 -3.32 -19.89
C CYS A 35 -4.05 -1.99 -19.50
N LEU A 36 -2.83 -1.69 -19.98
CA LEU A 36 -2.12 -0.47 -19.66
C LEU A 36 -2.83 0.78 -20.21
N ALA A 37 -3.34 0.73 -21.45
CA ALA A 37 -4.12 1.82 -22.03
C ALA A 37 -5.42 2.07 -21.25
N SER A 38 -6.07 1.01 -20.76
CA SER A 38 -7.26 1.11 -19.91
C SER A 38 -6.93 1.76 -18.57
N ILE A 39 -5.81 1.38 -17.93
CA ILE A 39 -5.33 1.97 -16.69
C ILE A 39 -5.05 3.46 -16.86
N VAL A 40 -4.43 3.90 -17.98
CA VAL A 40 -4.20 5.32 -18.28
C VAL A 40 -5.52 6.09 -18.38
N ALA A 41 -6.49 5.53 -19.09
CA ALA A 41 -7.82 6.14 -19.25
C ALA A 41 -8.56 6.24 -17.89
N ASP A 42 -8.43 5.22 -17.05
CA ASP A 42 -9.04 5.20 -15.73
C ASP A 42 -8.33 6.17 -14.75
N ALA A 43 -7.00 6.26 -14.83
CA ALA A 43 -6.23 7.22 -14.05
C ALA A 43 -6.56 8.68 -14.41
N ALA A 44 -6.88 8.97 -15.68
CA ALA A 44 -7.35 10.29 -16.07
C ALA A 44 -8.64 10.69 -15.33
N PHE A 45 -9.58 9.75 -15.17
CA PHE A 45 -10.78 9.99 -14.38
C PHE A 45 -10.46 10.24 -12.89
N VAL A 46 -9.55 9.47 -12.30
CA VAL A 46 -9.12 9.67 -10.90
C VAL A 46 -8.52 11.08 -10.73
N ARG A 47 -7.73 11.54 -11.69
CA ARG A 47 -7.16 12.90 -11.71
C ARG A 47 -8.27 13.97 -11.76
N ASP A 48 -9.30 13.77 -12.59
CA ASP A 48 -10.41 14.72 -12.69
C ASP A 48 -11.22 14.79 -11.39
N VAL A 49 -11.42 13.66 -10.71
CA VAL A 49 -12.04 13.64 -9.37
C VAL A 49 -11.15 14.39 -8.36
N ARG A 50 -9.83 14.18 -8.38
CA ARG A 50 -8.91 14.91 -7.48
C ARG A 50 -8.99 16.43 -7.67
N ARG A 51 -9.06 16.92 -8.91
CA ARG A 51 -9.22 18.35 -9.20
C ARG A 51 -10.47 18.96 -8.58
N ARG A 52 -11.50 18.16 -8.30
CA ARG A 52 -12.71 18.60 -7.58
C ARG A 52 -12.52 18.67 -6.08
N TYR A 53 -11.55 17.90 -5.55
CA TYR A 53 -11.22 17.82 -4.12
C TYR A 53 -9.71 18.08 -3.90
N PRO A 54 -9.21 19.28 -4.28
CA PRO A 54 -7.77 19.54 -4.33
C PRO A 54 -7.09 19.48 -2.95
N THR A 55 -7.82 19.77 -1.88
CA THR A 55 -7.33 19.80 -0.51
C THR A 55 -7.32 18.45 0.18
N LEU A 56 -8.01 17.45 -0.40
CA LEU A 56 -8.11 16.12 0.21
C LEU A 56 -6.91 15.25 -0.16
N PRO A 57 -6.25 14.60 0.82
CA PRO A 57 -5.19 13.64 0.55
C PRO A 57 -5.73 12.41 -0.19
N VAL A 58 -4.94 11.88 -1.11
CA VAL A 58 -5.28 10.71 -1.91
C VAL A 58 -4.57 9.47 -1.38
N PHE A 59 -5.32 8.40 -1.17
CA PHE A 59 -4.81 7.09 -0.77
C PHE A 59 -5.11 6.04 -1.84
N ALA A 60 -4.07 5.36 -2.32
CA ALA A 60 -4.23 4.20 -3.17
C ALA A 60 -4.46 2.95 -2.33
N ASN A 61 -5.57 2.24 -2.52
CA ASN A 61 -5.75 0.95 -1.87
C ASN A 61 -4.77 -0.08 -2.47
N LEU A 62 -3.92 -0.66 -1.62
CA LEU A 62 -2.86 -1.61 -2.01
C LEU A 62 -3.37 -2.90 -2.68
N ARG A 63 -4.66 -3.03 -2.89
CA ARG A 63 -5.25 -4.07 -3.72
C ARG A 63 -4.87 -3.87 -5.20
N CYS A 64 -5.23 -2.71 -5.76
CA CYS A 64 -4.89 -2.33 -7.13
C CYS A 64 -4.89 -0.80 -7.36
N GLY A 65 -5.17 0.00 -6.33
CA GLY A 65 -5.28 1.45 -6.43
C GLY A 65 -4.04 2.14 -7.00
N LEU A 66 -2.85 1.63 -6.71
CA LEU A 66 -1.59 2.19 -7.22
C LEU A 66 -1.48 2.20 -8.75
N TRP A 67 -2.18 1.31 -9.45
CA TRP A 67 -2.24 1.33 -10.90
C TRP A 67 -2.96 2.56 -11.47
N TYR A 68 -3.86 3.16 -10.70
CA TYR A 68 -4.75 4.23 -11.14
C TYR A 68 -4.37 5.61 -10.59
N VAL A 69 -3.33 5.69 -9.77
CA VAL A 69 -2.83 6.96 -9.24
C VAL A 69 -1.48 7.27 -9.88
N ASP A 70 -1.48 8.24 -10.78
CA ASP A 70 -0.28 8.73 -11.46
C ASP A 70 0.56 9.54 -10.46
N PRO A 71 1.83 9.17 -10.20
CA PRO A 71 2.69 9.93 -9.28
C PRO A 71 2.92 11.39 -9.70
N THR A 72 2.78 11.69 -11.00
CA THR A 72 2.93 13.06 -11.50
C THR A 72 1.73 13.95 -11.19
N MET A 73 0.60 13.37 -10.79
CA MET A 73 -0.57 14.14 -10.35
C MET A 73 -0.31 15.01 -9.14
N MET A 74 0.79 14.77 -8.43
CA MET A 74 1.12 15.44 -7.18
C MET A 74 1.94 16.72 -7.41
N SER A 75 2.55 16.87 -8.60
CA SER A 75 3.41 18.00 -8.95
C SER A 75 2.73 19.07 -9.82
N ASP A 76 1.43 18.94 -10.09
CA ASP A 76 0.72 19.74 -11.08
C ASP A 76 -0.02 20.97 -10.48
N ASP A 77 0.51 21.54 -9.40
CA ASP A 77 0.14 22.89 -9.01
C ASP A 77 0.97 23.86 -9.85
N GLY A 78 0.51 24.02 -11.12
CA GLY A 78 1.11 24.89 -12.12
C GLY A 78 0.98 26.37 -11.78
N ASP A 79 1.60 26.80 -10.71
CA ASP A 79 1.98 28.19 -10.53
C ASP A 79 3.36 28.19 -9.87
N GLY A 80 4.38 28.61 -10.69
CA GLY A 80 5.78 28.57 -10.33
C GLY A 80 6.11 29.48 -9.15
N ASN A 81 5.76 29.08 -7.96
CA ASN A 81 6.24 29.67 -6.73
C ASN A 81 7.08 28.62 -6.00
N ASP A 82 8.36 28.65 -6.29
CA ASP A 82 9.41 27.89 -5.62
C ASP A 82 9.38 28.16 -4.12
N GLY A 83 9.05 27.17 -3.33
CA GLY A 83 9.49 27.15 -1.96
C GLY A 83 8.44 26.99 -0.87
N ASP A 84 7.63 25.96 -0.87
CA ASP A 84 7.15 25.28 0.34
C ASP A 84 6.20 24.11 -0.05
N SER A 85 6.64 23.19 -0.89
CA SER A 85 5.92 21.91 -1.04
C SER A 85 6.15 21.12 0.25
N ASN A 86 5.20 21.26 1.18
CA ASN A 86 5.13 20.40 2.34
C ASN A 86 4.99 18.95 1.86
N ASP A 87 5.77 18.06 2.42
CA ASP A 87 5.79 16.58 2.22
C ASP A 87 4.40 15.91 2.42
N ASP A 88 3.39 16.68 2.82
CA ASP A 88 2.03 16.28 3.15
C ASP A 88 1.13 16.00 1.91
N ASP A 89 1.53 16.36 0.70
CA ASP A 89 0.74 16.20 -0.52
C ASP A 89 1.05 14.91 -1.30
N ALA A 90 1.97 14.09 -0.80
CA ALA A 90 2.31 12.82 -1.42
C ALA A 90 1.12 11.83 -1.40
N VAL A 91 0.97 11.04 -2.48
CA VAL A 91 -0.01 9.94 -2.51
C VAL A 91 0.29 8.96 -1.39
N GLY A 92 -0.65 8.83 -0.46
CA GLY A 92 -0.60 7.81 0.58
C GLY A 92 -1.05 6.44 0.05
N THR A 93 -0.80 5.42 0.84
CA THR A 93 -1.35 4.09 0.60
C THR A 93 -2.22 3.65 1.77
N CYS A 94 -3.19 2.78 1.52
CA CYS A 94 -4.00 2.12 2.53
C CYS A 94 -4.24 0.67 2.13
N TYR A 95 -4.68 -0.17 3.08
CA TYR A 95 -4.96 -1.56 2.74
C TYR A 95 -6.27 -2.05 3.33
N PHE A 96 -7.32 -1.98 2.51
CA PHE A 96 -8.65 -2.51 2.79
C PHE A 96 -8.93 -3.71 1.89
N LYS A 97 -9.10 -4.90 2.47
CA LYS A 97 -9.38 -6.13 1.72
C LYS A 97 -10.85 -6.22 1.32
N SER A 98 -11.12 -6.58 0.07
CA SER A 98 -12.48 -6.92 -0.37
C SER A 98 -13.04 -8.16 0.36
N THR A 99 -12.19 -9.14 0.71
CA THR A 99 -12.62 -10.33 1.45
C THR A 99 -13.25 -10.03 2.81
N ASP A 100 -12.84 -8.94 3.46
CA ASP A 100 -13.40 -8.51 4.75
C ASP A 100 -14.82 -7.92 4.60
N GLY A 101 -15.24 -7.62 3.37
CA GLY A 101 -16.59 -7.18 3.00
C GLY A 101 -17.43 -8.21 2.24
N HIS A 102 -16.93 -9.42 2.00
CA HIS A 102 -17.72 -10.47 1.35
C HIS A 102 -18.96 -10.82 2.15
N CYS A 103 -20.05 -11.16 1.47
CA CYS A 103 -21.30 -11.56 2.10
C CYS A 103 -21.06 -12.69 3.14
N ASN A 104 -21.62 -12.55 4.32
CA ASN A 104 -21.44 -13.41 5.50
C ASN A 104 -20.01 -13.45 6.10
N ASN A 105 -19.07 -12.70 5.56
CA ASN A 105 -17.69 -12.64 6.08
C ASN A 105 -17.29 -11.20 6.47
N TRP A 106 -18.26 -10.40 6.91
CA TRP A 106 -17.96 -9.00 7.33
C TRP A 106 -17.09 -9.01 8.56
N SER A 107 -15.93 -8.34 8.47
CA SER A 107 -14.95 -8.30 9.54
C SER A 107 -14.26 -6.93 9.62
N PHE A 108 -13.85 -6.58 10.82
CA PHE A 108 -12.97 -5.46 11.11
C PHE A 108 -11.55 -6.00 11.31
N SER A 109 -10.59 -5.52 10.52
CA SER A 109 -9.22 -6.02 10.58
C SER A 109 -8.39 -5.30 11.64
N ALA A 110 -8.16 -5.94 12.77
CA ALA A 110 -7.28 -5.43 13.83
C ALA A 110 -5.78 -5.37 13.44
N THR A 111 -5.39 -5.94 12.30
CA THR A 111 -4.01 -5.87 11.76
C THR A 111 -3.85 -4.83 10.65
N ARG A 112 -4.95 -4.17 10.25
CA ARG A 112 -4.98 -3.13 9.21
C ARG A 112 -5.93 -2.04 9.65
N LEU A 113 -5.54 -1.33 10.70
CA LEU A 113 -6.38 -0.30 11.30
C LEU A 113 -6.49 0.94 10.41
N ASN A 114 -5.52 1.14 9.48
CA ASN A 114 -5.47 2.32 8.61
C ASN A 114 -5.67 3.65 9.37
N VAL A 115 -5.09 3.76 10.56
CA VAL A 115 -5.25 4.92 11.45
C VAL A 115 -4.77 6.20 10.77
N HIS A 116 -3.65 6.12 10.04
CA HIS A 116 -3.09 7.24 9.27
C HIS A 116 -4.09 7.83 8.27
N VAL A 117 -4.99 7.01 7.68
CA VAL A 117 -6.07 7.50 6.79
C VAL A 117 -7.08 8.32 7.59
N ALA A 118 -7.46 7.85 8.78
CA ALA A 118 -8.36 8.59 9.67
C ALA A 118 -7.72 9.89 10.19
N GLU A 119 -6.45 9.88 10.53
CA GLU A 119 -5.66 11.05 10.97
C GLU A 119 -5.58 12.10 9.86
N ALA A 120 -5.27 11.67 8.64
CA ALA A 120 -5.21 12.55 7.47
C ALA A 120 -6.60 13.13 7.15
N ALA A 121 -7.65 12.31 7.16
CA ALA A 121 -9.03 12.77 6.95
C ALA A 121 -9.46 13.77 8.03
N ALA A 122 -9.13 13.53 9.30
CA ALA A 122 -9.42 14.45 10.39
C ALA A 122 -8.69 15.80 10.25
N THR A 123 -7.44 15.76 9.80
CA THR A 123 -6.59 16.96 9.65
C THR A 123 -6.97 17.80 8.43
N ARG A 124 -7.30 17.16 7.30
CA ARG A 124 -7.57 17.82 6.02
C ARG A 124 -9.07 17.99 5.72
N GLY A 125 -9.96 17.55 6.63
CA GLY A 125 -11.41 17.65 6.48
C GLY A 125 -12.02 16.59 5.56
N GLY A 126 -11.28 15.52 5.27
CA GLY A 126 -11.68 14.38 4.45
C GLY A 126 -10.50 13.71 3.77
N CYS A 127 -10.75 12.65 3.02
CA CYS A 127 -9.74 11.97 2.18
C CYS A 127 -10.37 11.33 0.95
N VAL A 128 -9.55 10.99 -0.03
CA VAL A 128 -9.92 10.24 -1.24
C VAL A 128 -9.25 8.87 -1.17
N VAL A 129 -9.99 7.80 -1.41
CA VAL A 129 -9.45 6.43 -1.51
C VAL A 129 -9.74 5.90 -2.91
N VAL A 130 -8.69 5.44 -3.60
CA VAL A 130 -8.76 4.94 -4.98
C VAL A 130 -8.61 3.43 -4.99
N ASP A 131 -9.53 2.75 -5.66
CA ASP A 131 -9.49 1.31 -5.94
C ASP A 131 -10.21 1.04 -7.28
N ALA A 132 -10.23 -0.20 -7.73
CA ALA A 132 -10.99 -0.63 -8.89
C ALA A 132 -11.50 -2.06 -8.71
N THR A 133 -12.40 -2.49 -9.58
CA THR A 133 -12.86 -3.87 -9.63
C THR A 133 -13.05 -4.34 -11.06
N ARG A 134 -12.69 -5.58 -11.31
CA ARG A 134 -12.94 -6.28 -12.58
C ARG A 134 -14.31 -6.95 -12.62
N SER A 135 -15.12 -6.81 -11.58
CA SER A 135 -16.43 -7.45 -11.53
C SER A 135 -17.34 -6.98 -12.66
N SER A 136 -17.95 -7.92 -13.37
CA SER A 136 -18.97 -7.61 -14.38
C SER A 136 -20.32 -7.22 -13.79
N THR A 137 -20.54 -7.45 -12.50
CA THR A 137 -21.82 -7.25 -11.82
C THR A 137 -21.77 -6.17 -10.75
N LYS A 138 -20.57 -5.78 -10.29
CA LYS A 138 -20.38 -4.80 -9.22
C LYS A 138 -19.72 -3.55 -9.78
N ARG A 139 -20.31 -2.38 -9.54
CA ARG A 139 -19.69 -1.08 -9.84
C ARG A 139 -18.55 -0.76 -8.88
N PHE A 140 -18.69 -1.11 -7.61
CA PHE A 140 -17.72 -0.86 -6.56
C PHE A 140 -17.20 -2.18 -5.99
N PRO A 141 -15.91 -2.28 -5.64
CA PRO A 141 -15.38 -3.45 -4.93
C PRO A 141 -16.05 -3.61 -3.55
N ASP A 142 -16.03 -4.83 -3.00
CA ASP A 142 -16.58 -5.07 -1.66
C ASP A 142 -15.83 -4.30 -0.57
N SER A 143 -14.55 -3.94 -0.80
CA SER A 143 -13.81 -3.01 0.05
C SER A 143 -14.53 -1.68 0.20
N PHE A 144 -15.06 -1.13 -0.89
CA PHE A 144 -15.79 0.16 -0.90
C PHE A 144 -17.24 0.02 -0.45
N SER A 145 -17.87 -1.10 -0.78
CA SER A 145 -19.28 -1.29 -0.44
C SER A 145 -19.49 -1.59 1.05
N LYS A 146 -18.51 -2.23 1.72
CA LYS A 146 -18.71 -2.72 3.09
C LYS A 146 -17.48 -2.56 3.98
N THR A 147 -16.27 -2.93 3.56
CA THR A 147 -15.09 -2.93 4.45
C THR A 147 -14.77 -1.51 4.95
N ILE A 148 -14.67 -0.51 4.05
CA ILE A 148 -14.38 0.87 4.44
C ILE A 148 -15.53 1.51 5.22
N PRO A 149 -16.82 1.36 4.82
CA PRO A 149 -17.94 1.83 5.64
C PRO A 149 -17.96 1.26 7.06
N VAL A 150 -17.68 -0.04 7.23
CA VAL A 150 -17.56 -0.67 8.55
C VAL A 150 -16.40 -0.07 9.34
N TRP A 151 -15.24 0.11 8.69
CA TRP A 151 -14.07 0.73 9.30
C TRP A 151 -14.35 2.18 9.71
N ALA A 152 -14.96 2.99 8.85
CA ALA A 152 -15.27 4.38 9.12
C ALA A 152 -16.22 4.54 10.31
N GLU A 153 -17.26 3.70 10.39
CA GLU A 153 -18.17 3.69 11.53
C GLU A 153 -17.47 3.20 12.80
N THR A 154 -16.62 2.17 12.73
CA THR A 154 -15.89 1.66 13.91
C THR A 154 -14.97 2.74 14.50
N ILE A 155 -14.21 3.45 13.67
CA ILE A 155 -13.37 4.59 14.10
C ILE A 155 -14.24 5.70 14.69
N SER A 156 -15.33 6.07 14.01
CA SER A 156 -16.23 7.14 14.47
C SER A 156 -16.83 6.81 15.84
N ARG A 157 -17.29 5.59 16.07
CA ARG A 157 -17.84 5.17 17.37
C ARG A 157 -16.78 5.21 18.48
N ALA A 158 -15.56 4.75 18.21
CA ALA A 158 -14.48 4.80 19.18
C ALA A 158 -14.11 6.24 19.56
N VAL A 159 -14.05 7.14 18.55
CA VAL A 159 -13.82 8.57 18.78
C VAL A 159 -14.99 9.22 19.55
N ALA A 160 -16.24 8.92 19.20
CA ALA A 160 -17.41 9.42 19.91
C ALA A 160 -17.37 9.02 21.39
N ARG A 161 -17.08 7.75 21.66
CA ARG A 161 -16.92 7.23 23.04
C ARG A 161 -15.80 7.96 23.80
N ARG A 162 -14.65 8.20 23.15
CA ARG A 162 -13.52 8.91 23.75
C ARG A 162 -13.86 10.38 24.05
N ARG A 163 -14.71 11.00 23.24
CA ARG A 163 -15.23 12.37 23.43
C ARG A 163 -16.40 12.46 24.40
N GLY A 164 -16.89 11.34 24.94
CA GLY A 164 -18.09 11.32 25.79
C GLY A 164 -19.41 11.61 25.06
N ILE A 165 -19.43 11.44 23.73
CA ILE A 165 -20.64 11.61 22.92
C ILE A 165 -21.46 10.33 23.05
N VAL A 166 -22.70 10.44 23.54
CA VAL A 166 -23.64 9.31 23.60
C VAL A 166 -24.35 9.19 22.26
N PRO A 167 -24.21 8.04 21.55
CA PRO A 167 -24.99 7.81 20.34
C PRO A 167 -26.48 7.80 20.65
N PRO A 168 -27.37 8.27 19.73
CA PRO A 168 -28.81 8.16 19.91
C PRO A 168 -29.21 6.69 20.07
N THR A 169 -29.95 6.37 21.11
CA THR A 169 -30.54 5.03 21.30
C THR A 169 -31.76 4.86 20.40
N VAL A 170 -32.01 3.63 19.93
CA VAL A 170 -33.11 3.31 19.01
C VAL A 170 -34.50 3.58 19.68
N ASP A 171 -34.51 3.72 21.00
CA ASP A 171 -35.75 3.94 21.80
C ASP A 171 -36.12 5.43 21.95
N ASP A 172 -35.35 6.36 21.40
CA ASP A 172 -35.64 7.82 21.46
C ASP A 172 -36.66 8.29 20.39
N ASP A 173 -37.59 7.44 19.97
CA ASP A 173 -38.77 7.82 19.15
C ASP A 173 -39.82 8.61 19.93
N ASP A 174 -39.42 9.29 21.00
CA ASP A 174 -40.32 10.20 21.71
C ASP A 174 -40.58 11.45 20.86
N GLU A 175 -41.79 11.53 20.24
CA GLU A 175 -42.29 12.62 19.40
C GLU A 175 -42.34 13.99 20.11
N SER A 176 -41.90 14.09 21.36
CA SER A 176 -41.96 15.29 22.18
C SER A 176 -40.76 16.25 22.03
N ILE A 177 -39.81 15.98 21.14
CA ILE A 177 -38.59 16.78 21.01
C ILE A 177 -38.83 17.97 20.06
N ASN A 178 -38.76 19.15 20.64
CA ASN A 178 -38.81 20.47 20.05
C ASN A 178 -37.96 20.55 18.74
N PRO A 179 -38.51 20.95 17.56
CA PRO A 179 -37.79 20.98 16.29
C PRO A 179 -36.60 21.96 16.25
N GLU A 180 -36.44 22.84 17.21
CA GLU A 180 -35.29 23.76 17.30
C GLU A 180 -34.05 23.16 17.99
N SER A 181 -34.15 21.99 18.63
CA SER A 181 -32.99 21.29 19.27
C SER A 181 -32.41 20.18 18.42
N SER A 182 -32.76 20.05 17.14
CA SER A 182 -32.42 18.93 16.27
C SER A 182 -31.04 19.00 15.64
N HIS A 183 -29.98 19.34 16.37
CA HIS A 183 -28.68 18.82 16.08
C HIS A 183 -28.62 17.36 16.60
N ARG A 184 -29.42 16.46 16.00
CA ARG A 184 -29.25 15.02 16.22
C ARG A 184 -27.79 14.71 15.99
N SER A 185 -27.12 14.19 17.01
CA SER A 185 -25.73 13.75 16.92
C SER A 185 -25.60 12.82 15.72
N THR A 186 -24.84 13.22 14.71
CA THR A 186 -24.59 12.40 13.51
C THR A 186 -23.68 11.20 13.82
N TRP A 187 -23.18 11.15 15.07
CA TRP A 187 -22.32 10.09 15.59
C TRP A 187 -23.16 8.86 15.96
N GLY A 188 -22.67 7.66 15.53
CA GLY A 188 -23.25 6.40 15.95
C GLY A 188 -24.60 6.03 15.31
N SER A 189 -24.98 6.71 14.22
CA SER A 189 -26.21 6.41 13.45
C SER A 189 -26.18 5.03 12.74
N GLY A 190 -25.16 4.22 13.00
CA GLY A 190 -24.91 2.93 12.34
C GLY A 190 -24.03 3.05 11.10
N PRO A 191 -23.57 1.90 10.54
CA PRO A 191 -22.70 1.91 9.38
C PRO A 191 -23.40 2.54 8.18
N HIS A 192 -22.80 3.61 7.65
CA HIS A 192 -23.31 4.31 6.47
C HIS A 192 -23.00 3.50 5.22
N LEU A 193 -23.82 2.48 4.95
CA LEU A 193 -23.69 1.58 3.82
C LEU A 193 -24.39 2.12 2.58
N PRO A 194 -23.90 1.82 1.36
CA PRO A 194 -24.52 2.26 0.14
C PRO A 194 -25.89 1.61 -0.09
N VAL A 195 -26.75 2.26 -0.86
CA VAL A 195 -28.15 1.85 -1.09
C VAL A 195 -28.30 0.47 -1.74
N TRP A 196 -27.26 -0.02 -2.44
CA TRP A 196 -27.29 -1.35 -3.05
C TRP A 196 -26.96 -2.50 -2.10
N VAL A 197 -26.61 -2.23 -0.84
CA VAL A 197 -26.51 -3.26 0.20
C VAL A 197 -27.88 -3.50 0.76
N GLY A 198 -28.39 -4.73 0.64
CA GLY A 198 -29.75 -5.08 1.07
C GLY A 198 -29.94 -5.00 2.58
N ASP A 199 -31.19 -4.78 3.03
CA ASP A 199 -31.52 -4.54 4.44
C ASP A 199 -31.09 -5.68 5.37
N ASN A 200 -31.24 -6.93 4.95
CA ASN A 200 -30.80 -8.10 5.74
C ASN A 200 -29.30 -8.05 6.00
N GLU A 201 -28.51 -7.73 4.98
CA GLU A 201 -27.06 -7.62 5.09
C GLU A 201 -26.69 -6.41 5.95
N ARG A 202 -27.37 -5.28 5.77
CA ARG A 202 -27.21 -4.06 6.56
C ARG A 202 -27.44 -4.32 8.06
N ASN A 203 -28.54 -4.98 8.40
CA ASN A 203 -28.89 -5.32 9.78
C ASN A 203 -27.88 -6.30 10.39
N ALA A 204 -27.44 -7.29 9.63
CA ALA A 204 -26.42 -8.25 10.06
C ALA A 204 -25.05 -7.61 10.30
N ILE A 205 -24.66 -6.59 9.52
CA ILE A 205 -23.45 -5.81 9.75
C ILE A 205 -23.64 -4.92 10.99
N ALA A 206 -24.77 -4.23 11.11
CA ALA A 206 -25.06 -3.35 12.24
C ALA A 206 -24.98 -4.09 13.58
N SER A 207 -25.50 -5.32 13.66
CA SER A 207 -25.42 -6.16 14.86
C SER A 207 -23.98 -6.53 15.29
N ARG A 208 -23.00 -6.45 14.38
CA ARG A 208 -21.59 -6.74 14.67
C ARG A 208 -20.78 -5.51 15.08
N MET A 209 -21.30 -4.31 14.90
CA MET A 209 -20.57 -3.07 15.17
C MET A 209 -20.04 -2.96 16.60
N PRO A 210 -20.77 -3.35 17.66
CA PRO A 210 -20.23 -3.34 19.02
C PRO A 210 -18.97 -4.20 19.16
N HIS A 211 -18.95 -5.38 18.58
CA HIS A 211 -17.79 -6.27 18.59
C HIS A 211 -16.59 -5.66 17.83
N PHE A 212 -16.82 -4.97 16.72
CA PHE A 212 -15.76 -4.29 15.98
C PHE A 212 -15.16 -3.12 16.77
N GLU A 213 -16.00 -2.36 17.47
CA GLU A 213 -15.57 -1.31 18.39
C GLU A 213 -14.73 -1.86 19.56
N GLU A 214 -15.18 -2.97 20.18
CA GLU A 214 -14.42 -3.66 21.21
C GLU A 214 -13.06 -4.14 20.69
N THR A 215 -13.01 -4.69 19.47
CA THR A 215 -11.76 -5.12 18.83
C THR A 215 -10.80 -3.96 18.62
N LEU A 216 -11.29 -2.80 18.18
CA LEU A 216 -10.46 -1.60 18.03
C LEU A 216 -9.98 -1.10 19.40
N HIS A 217 -10.88 -1.05 20.36
CA HIS A 217 -10.55 -0.61 21.73
C HIS A 217 -9.48 -1.51 22.38
N ALA A 218 -9.58 -2.83 22.24
CA ALA A 218 -8.58 -3.77 22.77
C ALA A 218 -7.15 -3.51 22.22
N VAL A 219 -7.06 -2.97 20.98
CA VAL A 219 -5.76 -2.63 20.38
C VAL A 219 -5.27 -1.24 20.78
N LEU A 220 -6.15 -0.24 20.86
CA LEU A 220 -5.76 1.16 20.96
C LEU A 220 -6.07 1.85 22.30
N HIS A 221 -6.68 1.18 23.29
CA HIS A 221 -7.17 1.81 24.53
C HIS A 221 -6.06 2.46 25.37
N ASP A 222 -4.85 1.88 25.38
CA ASP A 222 -3.69 2.38 26.13
C ASP A 222 -2.75 3.24 25.27
N THR A 223 -3.21 3.68 24.09
CA THR A 223 -2.41 4.50 23.19
C THR A 223 -2.93 5.93 23.14
N ASP A 224 -2.06 6.87 22.82
CA ASP A 224 -2.42 8.27 22.51
C ASP A 224 -3.17 8.44 21.18
N VAL A 225 -3.24 7.37 20.39
CA VAL A 225 -3.84 7.37 19.03
C VAL A 225 -5.30 7.79 19.06
N LEU A 226 -6.10 7.21 19.97
CA LEU A 226 -7.52 7.57 20.09
C LEU A 226 -7.70 8.99 20.63
N ASP A 227 -6.82 9.47 21.48
CA ASP A 227 -6.84 10.85 21.97
C ASP A 227 -6.49 11.83 20.86
N ALA A 228 -5.44 11.52 20.08
CA ALA A 228 -5.07 12.32 18.92
C ALA A 228 -6.17 12.38 17.87
N LEU A 229 -6.81 11.25 17.57
CA LEU A 229 -7.97 11.23 16.67
C LEU A 229 -9.16 11.99 17.25
N ALA A 230 -9.49 11.81 18.54
CA ALA A 230 -10.60 12.47 19.19
C ALA A 230 -10.41 14.00 19.27
N SER A 231 -9.17 14.47 19.33
CA SER A 231 -8.87 15.92 19.32
C SER A 231 -9.12 16.54 17.93
N LYS A 232 -8.84 15.81 16.84
CA LYS A 232 -8.88 16.30 15.45
C LYS A 232 -10.19 15.98 14.74
N LEU A 233 -10.72 14.77 14.89
CA LEU A 233 -11.93 14.32 14.22
C LEU A 233 -13.17 14.87 14.95
N THR A 234 -13.64 16.04 14.51
CA THR A 234 -14.77 16.73 15.13
C THR A 234 -16.13 16.28 14.61
N LYS A 235 -16.17 15.55 13.49
CA LYS A 235 -17.35 15.03 12.81
C LYS A 235 -17.11 13.57 12.43
N PRO A 236 -18.16 12.70 12.38
CA PRO A 236 -17.99 11.29 12.04
C PRO A 236 -17.49 11.10 10.61
N LEU A 237 -16.73 10.03 10.37
CA LEU A 237 -16.34 9.62 9.02
C LEU A 237 -17.55 9.04 8.28
N ARG A 238 -17.79 9.50 7.04
CA ARG A 238 -18.81 8.94 6.15
C ARG A 238 -18.28 8.73 4.74
N CYS A 239 -18.64 7.60 4.14
CA CYS A 239 -18.26 7.25 2.79
C CYS A 239 -19.12 7.98 1.75
N VAL A 240 -18.46 8.46 0.68
CA VAL A 240 -19.09 9.04 -0.51
C VAL A 240 -18.58 8.25 -1.71
N TRP A 241 -19.47 7.62 -2.47
CA TRP A 241 -19.13 6.74 -3.57
C TRP A 241 -19.09 7.48 -4.91
N VAL A 242 -17.94 7.40 -5.59
CA VAL A 242 -17.67 8.10 -6.84
C VAL A 242 -17.30 7.10 -7.95
N SER A 243 -18.01 7.21 -9.07
CA SER A 243 -17.75 6.50 -10.31
C SER A 243 -17.99 7.43 -11.49
N ARG A 244 -17.56 7.07 -12.69
CA ARG A 244 -17.83 7.87 -13.89
C ARG A 244 -19.32 8.14 -14.13
N GLU A 245 -20.20 7.24 -13.71
CA GLU A 245 -21.65 7.41 -13.92
C GLU A 245 -22.27 8.48 -13.03
N ASN A 246 -21.73 8.74 -11.86
CA ASN A 246 -22.25 9.73 -10.92
C ASN A 246 -21.33 10.94 -10.71
N GLU A 247 -20.26 11.04 -11.48
CA GLU A 247 -19.30 12.13 -11.40
C GLU A 247 -19.94 13.52 -11.48
N HIS A 248 -20.92 13.68 -12.39
CA HIS A 248 -21.61 14.96 -12.58
C HIS A 248 -22.59 15.31 -11.45
N SER A 249 -22.99 14.32 -10.65
CA SER A 249 -23.91 14.49 -9.51
C SER A 249 -23.18 14.75 -8.20
N LEU A 250 -21.84 14.75 -8.21
CA LEU A 250 -21.07 15.03 -7.01
C LEU A 250 -21.25 16.50 -6.63
N PRO A 251 -21.57 16.79 -5.36
CA PRO A 251 -21.60 18.17 -4.91
C PRO A 251 -20.21 18.79 -5.10
N CYS A 252 -20.15 19.93 -5.79
CA CYS A 252 -19.01 20.82 -5.68
C CYS A 252 -19.01 21.36 -4.25
N VAL A 253 -18.36 20.65 -3.34
CA VAL A 253 -18.22 21.11 -1.97
C VAL A 253 -17.10 22.13 -1.96
N HIS A 254 -17.45 23.40 -2.13
CA HIS A 254 -16.49 24.50 -2.06
C HIS A 254 -15.92 24.66 -0.65
N ASN A 255 -16.63 24.12 0.34
CA ASN A 255 -16.20 24.14 1.72
C ASN A 255 -16.59 22.83 2.43
N MET A 256 -15.61 21.97 2.68
CA MET A 256 -15.80 20.70 3.41
C MET A 256 -16.29 20.94 4.84
N SER A 257 -16.08 22.15 5.39
CA SER A 257 -16.55 22.51 6.72
C SER A 257 -18.08 22.56 6.83
N ASP A 258 -18.80 22.72 5.71
CA ASP A 258 -20.26 22.83 5.69
C ASP A 258 -20.96 21.47 5.82
N LEU A 259 -20.21 20.37 5.60
CA LEU A 259 -20.74 19.04 5.83
C LEU A 259 -20.85 18.74 7.33
N ASP A 260 -21.87 17.98 7.72
CA ASP A 260 -22.05 17.47 9.09
C ASP A 260 -21.24 16.19 9.37
N PHE A 261 -20.40 15.77 8.43
CA PHE A 261 -19.52 14.61 8.50
C PHE A 261 -18.16 14.89 7.82
N THR A 262 -17.16 14.07 8.12
CA THR A 262 -15.86 14.06 7.46
C THR A 262 -15.89 13.04 6.30
N PRO A 263 -15.82 13.48 5.03
CA PRO A 263 -16.00 12.61 3.88
C PRO A 263 -14.79 11.70 3.65
N VAL A 264 -15.07 10.41 3.41
CA VAL A 264 -14.16 9.44 2.83
C VAL A 264 -14.65 9.16 1.41
N VAL A 265 -14.04 9.83 0.43
CA VAL A 265 -14.45 9.77 -0.98
C VAL A 265 -13.88 8.50 -1.62
N LEU A 266 -14.73 7.56 -1.96
CA LEU A 266 -14.37 6.25 -2.50
C LEU A 266 -14.49 6.25 -4.03
N VAL A 267 -13.34 6.39 -4.70
CA VAL A 267 -13.27 6.49 -6.17
C VAL A 267 -12.99 5.13 -6.78
N THR A 268 -14.00 4.55 -7.45
CA THR A 268 -13.75 3.38 -8.30
C THR A 268 -13.27 3.85 -9.67
N ALA A 269 -12.00 3.55 -9.99
CA ALA A 269 -11.35 4.08 -11.18
C ALA A 269 -11.96 3.53 -12.47
N SER A 270 -12.31 2.24 -12.49
CA SER A 270 -12.81 1.55 -13.68
C SER A 270 -14.29 1.75 -13.89
N GLU A 271 -14.69 1.75 -15.17
CA GLU A 271 -16.09 1.72 -15.57
C GLU A 271 -16.68 0.32 -15.38
N PRO A 272 -18.00 0.21 -15.10
CA PRO A 272 -18.67 -1.08 -15.10
C PRO A 272 -18.64 -1.69 -16.52
N MET A 273 -18.54 -3.00 -16.60
CA MET A 273 -18.46 -3.74 -17.85
C MET A 273 -19.82 -3.73 -18.58
N GLN A 274 -20.10 -2.70 -19.35
CA GLN A 274 -21.33 -2.62 -20.13
C GLN A 274 -21.22 -3.27 -21.52
N ARG A 275 -20.01 -3.32 -22.11
CA ARG A 275 -19.77 -3.94 -23.43
C ARG A 275 -18.39 -4.58 -23.46
N HIS A 276 -18.33 -5.87 -23.73
CA HIS A 276 -17.09 -6.58 -24.02
C HIS A 276 -16.47 -6.04 -25.31
N GLY A 277 -15.18 -5.65 -25.27
CA GLY A 277 -14.43 -5.28 -26.46
C GLY A 277 -14.75 -3.90 -27.03
N GLU A 278 -15.27 -2.97 -26.24
CA GLU A 278 -15.39 -1.57 -26.66
C GLU A 278 -14.01 -1.04 -27.06
N ARG A 279 -13.88 -0.65 -28.34
CA ARG A 279 -12.64 -0.08 -28.84
C ARG A 279 -12.60 1.41 -28.59
N ARG A 280 -11.50 1.85 -28.00
CA ARG A 280 -11.20 3.26 -27.71
C ARG A 280 -9.88 3.65 -28.37
N THR A 281 -9.65 4.94 -28.50
CA THR A 281 -8.39 5.49 -29.00
C THR A 281 -7.57 5.95 -27.79
N GLY A 282 -6.37 5.40 -27.65
CA GLY A 282 -5.44 5.76 -26.59
C GLY A 282 -4.66 7.05 -26.86
N GLU A 283 -3.84 7.44 -25.91
CA GLU A 283 -2.83 8.48 -26.11
C GLU A 283 -1.93 8.07 -27.29
N GLY A 284 -1.66 8.95 -28.23
CA GLY A 284 -0.92 8.61 -29.44
C GLY A 284 -1.75 8.06 -30.60
N GLY A 285 -3.09 8.00 -30.47
CA GLY A 285 -3.98 7.63 -31.58
C GLY A 285 -4.09 6.12 -31.86
N VAL A 286 -3.47 5.28 -31.05
CA VAL A 286 -3.50 3.82 -31.23
C VAL A 286 -4.78 3.24 -30.61
N PRO A 287 -5.58 2.45 -31.36
CA PRO A 287 -6.79 1.85 -30.83
C PRO A 287 -6.49 0.72 -29.83
N TYR A 288 -7.30 0.62 -28.78
CA TYR A 288 -7.23 -0.45 -27.79
C TYR A 288 -8.63 -0.95 -27.41
N ALA A 289 -8.71 -2.18 -26.92
CA ALA A 289 -9.92 -2.70 -26.28
C ALA A 289 -9.91 -2.33 -24.80
N TYR A 290 -10.95 -1.64 -24.34
CA TYR A 290 -11.04 -1.24 -22.93
C TYR A 290 -11.28 -2.46 -22.03
N ILE A 291 -10.45 -2.59 -21.00
CA ILE A 291 -10.47 -3.67 -20.00
C ILE A 291 -10.78 -3.07 -18.62
N PRO A 292 -12.04 -3.15 -18.15
CA PRO A 292 -12.41 -2.66 -16.83
C PRO A 292 -11.62 -3.36 -15.73
N GLY A 293 -11.12 -2.59 -14.77
CA GLY A 293 -10.43 -3.14 -13.60
C GLY A 293 -9.15 -3.91 -13.94
N ALA A 294 -8.42 -3.53 -14.99
CA ALA A 294 -7.20 -4.20 -15.43
C ALA A 294 -6.17 -4.38 -14.32
N GLY A 295 -6.04 -3.42 -13.40
CA GLY A 295 -5.14 -3.50 -12.25
C GLY A 295 -5.58 -4.52 -11.20
N ASP A 296 -6.86 -4.92 -11.14
CA ASP A 296 -7.38 -5.92 -10.20
C ASP A 296 -7.02 -7.38 -10.59
N ASP A 297 -6.44 -7.58 -11.78
CA ASP A 297 -6.02 -8.89 -12.31
C ASP A 297 -4.60 -8.81 -12.93
N GLU A 298 -3.74 -8.02 -12.30
CA GLU A 298 -2.36 -7.77 -12.76
C GLU A 298 -1.55 -9.06 -12.96
N GLU A 299 -1.79 -10.07 -12.14
CA GLU A 299 -1.11 -11.36 -12.22
C GLU A 299 -1.26 -12.04 -13.59
N SER A 300 -2.38 -11.77 -14.28
CA SER A 300 -2.68 -12.40 -15.58
C SER A 300 -1.91 -11.79 -16.76
N TRP A 301 -1.48 -10.53 -16.69
CA TRP A 301 -0.93 -9.79 -17.83
C TRP A 301 0.36 -9.01 -17.54
N ALA A 302 0.59 -8.55 -16.29
CA ALA A 302 1.69 -7.63 -15.97
C ALA A 302 3.07 -8.30 -15.96
N LYS A 303 3.17 -9.63 -15.81
CA LYS A 303 4.43 -10.40 -15.87
C LYS A 303 5.55 -9.87 -14.95
N GLY A 304 5.17 -9.26 -13.85
CA GLY A 304 6.09 -8.66 -12.89
C GLY A 304 6.35 -7.16 -13.11
N LEU A 305 5.66 -6.52 -14.05
CA LEU A 305 5.57 -5.07 -14.10
C LEU A 305 4.84 -4.57 -12.85
N THR A 306 5.40 -3.57 -12.20
CA THR A 306 4.78 -2.92 -11.03
C THR A 306 4.18 -1.56 -11.41
N PRO A 307 3.23 -1.02 -10.64
CA PRO A 307 2.69 0.31 -10.89
C PRO A 307 3.78 1.39 -10.99
N ALA A 308 4.76 1.37 -10.09
CA ALA A 308 5.86 2.35 -10.09
C ALA A 308 6.68 2.29 -11.39
N VAL A 309 7.02 1.08 -11.84
CA VAL A 309 7.78 0.89 -13.09
C VAL A 309 6.92 1.28 -14.31
N PHE A 310 5.63 0.98 -14.28
CA PHE A 310 4.71 1.39 -15.34
C PHE A 310 4.66 2.92 -15.47
N TRP A 311 4.40 3.63 -14.41
CA TRP A 311 4.31 5.10 -14.45
C TRP A 311 5.62 5.77 -14.84
N ALA A 312 6.77 5.22 -14.42
CA ALA A 312 8.09 5.72 -14.82
C ALA A 312 8.38 5.53 -16.34
N HIS A 313 7.69 4.61 -17.01
CA HIS A 313 7.87 4.29 -18.43
C HIS A 313 6.60 4.51 -19.27
N ARG A 314 5.62 5.28 -18.78
CA ARG A 314 4.31 5.49 -19.40
C ARG A 314 4.39 5.84 -20.88
N GLU A 315 5.23 6.80 -21.24
CA GLU A 315 5.39 7.25 -22.64
C GLU A 315 5.86 6.13 -23.56
N THR A 316 6.80 5.29 -23.08
CA THR A 316 7.29 4.14 -23.82
C THR A 316 6.16 3.14 -24.12
N PHE A 317 5.27 2.92 -23.14
CA PHE A 317 4.13 2.02 -23.31
C PHE A 317 3.05 2.64 -24.20
N ALA A 318 2.82 3.93 -24.16
CA ALA A 318 1.87 4.62 -25.03
C ALA A 318 2.31 4.55 -26.50
N ALA A 319 3.61 4.61 -26.77
CA ALA A 319 4.17 4.61 -28.13
C ALA A 319 4.24 3.22 -28.80
N CYS A 320 4.22 2.12 -28.02
CA CYS A 320 4.57 0.79 -28.56
C CYS A 320 3.46 0.09 -29.37
N GLY A 321 2.20 0.48 -29.18
CA GLY A 321 1.06 -0.23 -29.76
C GLY A 321 0.89 -1.68 -29.30
N SER A 322 -0.16 -2.36 -29.77
CA SER A 322 -0.52 -3.69 -29.29
C SER A 322 0.53 -4.78 -29.61
N GLY A 323 1.15 -4.70 -30.81
CA GLY A 323 2.08 -5.74 -31.28
C GLY A 323 3.44 -5.79 -30.58
N GLY A 324 3.88 -4.67 -29.97
CA GLY A 324 5.21 -4.56 -29.34
C GLY A 324 5.19 -4.56 -27.81
N CYS A 325 4.04 -4.27 -27.23
CA CYS A 325 3.93 -3.97 -25.79
C CYS A 325 4.41 -5.12 -24.89
N ALA A 326 4.04 -6.37 -25.19
CA ALA A 326 4.45 -7.52 -24.39
C ALA A 326 5.98 -7.70 -24.33
N ALA A 327 6.68 -7.47 -25.48
CA ALA A 327 8.13 -7.55 -25.53
C ALA A 327 8.79 -6.37 -24.78
N ILE A 328 8.16 -5.21 -24.81
CA ILE A 328 8.63 -4.02 -24.04
C ILE A 328 8.46 -4.25 -22.56
N VAL A 329 7.30 -4.78 -22.09
CA VAL A 329 7.09 -5.17 -20.70
C VAL A 329 8.19 -6.13 -20.25
N ASP A 330 8.41 -7.23 -21.01
CA ASP A 330 9.43 -8.23 -20.68
C ASP A 330 10.84 -7.59 -20.59
N ARG A 331 11.18 -6.69 -21.52
CA ARG A 331 12.47 -5.99 -21.55
C ARG A 331 12.64 -5.05 -20.36
N ILE A 332 11.63 -4.21 -20.07
CA ILE A 332 11.68 -3.25 -18.96
C ILE A 332 11.77 -4.01 -17.63
N VAL A 333 10.93 -5.02 -17.42
CA VAL A 333 10.95 -5.84 -16.20
C VAL A 333 12.31 -6.53 -16.04
N LYS A 334 12.89 -7.09 -17.12
CA LYS A 334 14.23 -7.67 -17.07
C LYS A 334 15.30 -6.63 -16.79
N LYS A 335 15.22 -5.44 -17.41
CA LYS A 335 16.16 -4.33 -17.16
C LYS A 335 16.06 -3.85 -15.71
N THR A 336 14.85 -3.69 -15.18
CA THR A 336 14.62 -3.28 -13.79
C THR A 336 15.19 -4.34 -12.85
N ARG A 337 14.83 -5.62 -13.03
CA ARG A 337 15.40 -6.73 -12.25
C ARG A 337 16.89 -6.90 -12.48
N GLY A 338 17.40 -6.67 -13.68
CA GLY A 338 18.81 -6.74 -14.03
C GLY A 338 19.57 -5.53 -13.50
N ASN A 339 18.97 -4.33 -13.42
CA ASN A 339 19.54 -3.18 -12.73
C ASN A 339 19.45 -3.33 -11.21
N GLU A 340 18.41 -3.96 -10.71
CA GLU A 340 18.29 -4.43 -9.34
C GLU A 340 19.40 -5.47 -9.04
N ALA A 341 19.67 -6.41 -9.96
CA ALA A 341 20.76 -7.37 -9.89
C ALA A 341 22.11 -6.78 -10.32
N ALA A 342 22.20 -5.81 -11.23
CA ALA A 342 23.43 -5.21 -11.77
C ALA A 342 23.86 -3.93 -11.05
N GLY A 343 23.00 -3.33 -10.25
CA GLY A 343 23.42 -2.55 -9.08
C GLY A 343 24.30 -3.40 -8.15
N MET A 344 24.20 -4.74 -8.30
CA MET A 344 25.08 -5.75 -7.69
C MET A 344 26.44 -5.94 -8.39
N ILE A 345 26.65 -5.55 -9.67
CA ILE A 345 27.82 -6.05 -10.47
C ILE A 345 28.53 -4.94 -11.27
N ARG A 346 28.13 -3.69 -11.26
CA ARG A 346 28.84 -2.63 -12.00
C ARG A 346 29.85 -1.85 -11.17
N GLY A 347 30.95 -2.53 -10.87
CA GLY A 347 32.26 -1.88 -10.75
C GLY A 347 33.22 -2.57 -11.68
N VAL A 348 33.21 -2.38 -12.96
CA VAL A 348 34.24 -2.55 -14.00
C VAL A 348 33.59 -2.95 -15.33
N ALA A 349 33.41 -1.99 -16.24
CA ALA A 349 33.67 -2.17 -17.67
C ALA A 349 33.51 -0.82 -18.38
N ASN A 350 34.61 -0.33 -18.85
CA ASN A 350 34.93 0.62 -19.90
C ASN A 350 33.77 1.34 -20.60
N ASP A 351 33.80 2.67 -20.46
CA ASP A 351 33.25 3.63 -21.41
C ASP A 351 33.93 3.42 -22.77
N GLU A 352 33.19 2.92 -23.74
CA GLU A 352 33.34 3.29 -25.15
C GLU A 352 32.06 2.84 -25.88
N ASP A 353 31.44 3.82 -26.56
CA ASP A 353 30.37 3.69 -27.54
C ASP A 353 28.93 3.51 -27.02
N GLU A 354 28.27 4.65 -26.72
CA GLU A 354 26.86 4.84 -27.12
C GLU A 354 26.50 6.32 -27.18
N GLY A 355 25.92 6.70 -28.32
CA GLY A 355 25.64 8.06 -28.79
C GLY A 355 24.64 8.86 -27.94
N GLU A 356 24.70 10.15 -28.15
CA GLU A 356 23.94 11.24 -27.62
C GLU A 356 22.41 11.02 -27.67
N ASP A 357 21.81 10.44 -26.63
CA ASP A 357 20.39 10.61 -26.33
C ASP A 357 20.01 10.16 -24.87
N SER A 358 20.99 10.11 -23.96
CA SER A 358 20.79 9.68 -22.55
C SER A 358 20.81 10.82 -21.52
N ALA A 359 20.60 12.06 -21.92
CA ALA A 359 20.84 13.24 -21.06
C ALA A 359 19.77 13.49 -19.97
N HIS A 360 18.72 12.68 -19.83
CA HIS A 360 17.62 12.90 -18.86
C HIS A 360 17.32 11.76 -17.90
N LEU A 361 18.18 10.74 -17.80
CA LEU A 361 18.06 9.71 -16.77
C LEU A 361 19.32 9.73 -15.90
N ALA A 362 19.39 10.74 -15.02
CA ALA A 362 20.32 10.65 -13.89
C ALA A 362 20.06 9.33 -13.14
N PRO A 363 21.10 8.58 -12.74
CA PRO A 363 20.91 7.38 -11.94
C PRO A 363 20.23 7.83 -10.64
N ARG A 364 18.97 7.37 -10.43
CA ARG A 364 18.17 7.59 -9.21
C ARG A 364 18.75 6.83 -8.03
N GLY A 365 20.02 7.02 -7.73
CA GLY A 365 20.74 6.37 -6.65
C GLY A 365 21.46 7.34 -5.71
N CYS A 366 21.44 8.63 -6.02
CA CYS A 366 22.01 9.64 -5.12
C CYS A 366 20.86 10.45 -4.51
N LEU A 367 20.74 10.40 -3.20
CA LEU A 367 19.88 11.31 -2.45
C LEU A 367 20.30 12.75 -2.73
N SER A 368 19.31 13.61 -3.03
CA SER A 368 19.54 15.06 -3.12
C SER A 368 20.03 15.64 -1.77
N PRO A 369 20.65 16.81 -1.74
CA PRO A 369 21.02 17.45 -0.49
C PRO A 369 19.85 17.65 0.48
N ASN A 370 18.64 17.88 -0.03
CA ASN A 370 17.42 18.01 0.76
C ASN A 370 16.96 16.65 1.34
N GLU A 371 17.10 15.57 0.59
CA GLU A 371 16.83 14.21 1.07
C GLU A 371 17.83 13.80 2.16
N ARG A 372 19.12 14.16 2.03
CA ARG A 372 20.12 13.95 3.10
C ARG A 372 19.81 14.77 4.35
N ALA A 373 19.33 16.00 4.19
CA ALA A 373 18.92 16.85 5.30
C ALA A 373 17.60 16.35 5.96
N ALA A 374 16.73 15.69 5.21
CA ALA A 374 15.53 15.04 5.74
C ALA A 374 15.87 13.74 6.49
N LEU A 375 16.84 12.96 6.02
CA LEU A 375 17.44 11.83 6.74
C LEU A 375 17.96 12.22 8.12
N SER A 376 18.72 13.32 8.19
CA SER A 376 19.25 13.83 9.46
C SER A 376 18.18 14.36 10.42
N ARG A 377 16.98 14.69 9.91
CA ARG A 377 15.83 15.16 10.70
C ARG A 377 14.79 14.05 11.00
N GLY A 378 15.04 12.81 10.61
CA GLY A 378 14.21 11.66 10.96
C GLY A 378 13.05 11.35 10.03
N SER A 379 12.88 12.08 8.92
CA SER A 379 11.91 11.77 7.86
C SER A 379 12.63 11.53 6.54
N LEU A 380 12.41 10.36 5.94
CA LEU A 380 12.84 10.04 4.58
C LEU A 380 11.63 10.12 3.65
N PRO A 381 11.73 10.83 2.50
CA PRO A 381 10.67 10.85 1.51
C PRO A 381 10.47 9.47 0.88
N LEU A 382 9.23 9.13 0.56
CA LEU A 382 8.84 7.99 -0.26
C LEU A 382 9.55 8.09 -1.62
N GLY A 383 10.52 7.22 -1.90
CA GLY A 383 11.15 7.17 -3.21
C GLY A 383 12.62 6.75 -3.24
N ALA A 384 13.39 7.11 -2.24
CA ALA A 384 14.80 6.75 -2.16
C ALA A 384 14.99 5.47 -1.31
N GLY A 385 14.72 4.29 -1.90
CA GLY A 385 14.96 3.02 -1.22
C GLY A 385 13.93 2.63 -0.15
N GLY A 386 12.91 3.46 0.13
CA GLY A 386 11.79 3.10 1.03
C GLY A 386 12.18 2.89 2.50
N VAL A 387 13.16 3.63 3.02
CA VAL A 387 13.52 3.57 4.45
C VAL A 387 12.60 4.45 5.27
N ARG A 388 12.06 3.92 6.39
CA ARG A 388 11.22 4.64 7.35
C ARG A 388 11.83 4.56 8.74
N ARG A 389 11.91 5.67 9.44
CA ARG A 389 12.42 5.72 10.81
C ARG A 389 11.31 5.64 11.84
N LEU A 390 11.45 4.72 12.79
CA LEU A 390 10.62 4.59 13.98
C LEU A 390 11.46 4.88 15.22
N VAL A 391 10.89 5.59 16.18
CA VAL A 391 11.47 5.75 17.52
C VAL A 391 10.46 5.18 18.50
N SER A 392 10.89 4.25 19.36
CA SER A 392 10.05 3.75 20.45
C SER A 392 10.09 4.67 21.67
N ASN A 393 9.14 4.51 22.58
CA ASN A 393 9.12 5.24 23.85
C ASN A 393 10.26 4.81 24.80
N GLY A 394 10.81 3.61 24.66
CA GLY A 394 11.97 3.09 25.42
C GLY A 394 13.32 3.58 24.91
N GLY A 395 13.37 4.34 23.81
CA GLY A 395 14.60 4.90 23.27
C GLY A 395 15.28 4.06 22.19
N VAL A 396 14.74 2.89 21.83
CA VAL A 396 15.21 2.12 20.67
C VAL A 396 14.88 2.87 19.38
N SER A 397 15.90 3.25 18.61
CA SER A 397 15.74 3.90 17.32
C SER A 397 15.79 2.85 16.20
N LEU A 398 14.66 2.68 15.48
CA LEU A 398 14.51 1.70 14.42
C LEU A 398 14.18 2.37 13.10
N ALA A 399 14.65 1.78 12.01
CA ALA A 399 14.26 2.11 10.65
C ALA A 399 13.84 0.83 9.90
N LEU A 400 12.92 0.96 8.97
CA LEU A 400 12.42 -0.12 8.13
C LEU A 400 12.83 0.12 6.68
N GLY A 401 13.19 -0.93 5.95
CA GLY A 401 13.55 -0.81 4.56
C GLY A 401 13.45 -2.11 3.78
N SER A 402 13.50 -1.98 2.45
CA SER A 402 13.65 -3.10 1.55
C SER A 402 15.12 -3.39 1.25
N VAL A 403 15.38 -4.53 0.60
CA VAL A 403 16.70 -4.89 0.10
C VAL A 403 17.31 -3.81 -0.80
N HIS A 404 16.50 -3.02 -1.50
CA HIS A 404 16.97 -1.92 -2.37
C HIS A 404 17.63 -0.79 -1.58
N ALA A 405 17.19 -0.54 -0.34
CA ALA A 405 17.82 0.43 0.54
C ALA A 405 19.28 0.06 0.84
N LEU A 406 19.59 -1.23 0.91
CA LEU A 406 20.94 -1.72 1.24
C LEU A 406 21.92 -1.57 0.07
N ALA A 407 21.44 -1.40 -1.15
CA ALA A 407 22.26 -1.11 -2.32
C ALA A 407 22.73 0.35 -2.39
N LEU A 408 22.23 1.23 -1.52
CA LEU A 408 22.53 2.66 -1.50
C LEU A 408 23.55 2.97 -0.40
N GLU A 409 24.70 3.55 -0.75
CA GLU A 409 25.72 4.00 0.23
C GLU A 409 25.14 4.97 1.26
N ALA A 410 24.30 5.90 0.80
CA ALA A 410 23.67 6.90 1.68
C ALA A 410 22.79 6.27 2.78
N THR A 411 22.27 5.07 2.59
CA THR A 411 21.53 4.34 3.63
C THR A 411 22.45 3.94 4.77
N TRP A 412 23.65 3.44 4.45
CA TRP A 412 24.62 2.99 5.44
C TRP A 412 25.25 4.16 6.20
N ASP A 413 25.40 5.32 5.56
CA ASP A 413 25.87 6.54 6.21
C ASP A 413 24.81 7.16 7.17
N ALA A 414 23.54 6.75 7.02
CA ALA A 414 22.42 7.31 7.77
C ALA A 414 22.00 6.47 8.98
N VAL A 415 22.55 5.25 9.15
CA VAL A 415 22.18 4.32 10.20
C VAL A 415 23.42 3.80 10.92
N ASP A 416 23.25 3.43 12.18
CA ASP A 416 24.35 2.97 13.04
C ASP A 416 24.54 1.46 13.02
N ALA A 417 23.52 0.72 12.60
CA ALA A 417 23.58 -0.73 12.40
C ALA A 417 22.57 -1.19 11.36
N VAL A 418 22.85 -2.31 10.70
CA VAL A 418 21.97 -2.90 9.69
C VAL A 418 21.69 -4.36 10.03
N LEU A 419 20.41 -4.68 10.10
CA LEU A 419 19.89 -6.04 10.25
C LEU A 419 19.12 -6.41 8.98
N TYR A 420 19.62 -7.37 8.23
CA TYR A 420 18.92 -7.90 7.06
C TYR A 420 18.26 -9.25 7.36
N VAL A 421 16.99 -9.35 7.03
CA VAL A 421 16.14 -10.54 7.26
C VAL A 421 15.70 -11.09 5.91
N GLY A 422 16.33 -12.11 5.43
CA GLY A 422 16.04 -12.69 4.11
C GLY A 422 16.77 -13.99 3.86
N ASP A 423 16.37 -14.74 2.84
CA ASP A 423 16.89 -16.06 2.54
C ASP A 423 18.34 -15.98 2.03
N ASP A 424 18.56 -15.07 1.09
CA ASP A 424 19.88 -14.83 0.47
C ASP A 424 20.55 -13.61 1.09
N LEU A 425 21.88 -13.52 0.95
CA LEU A 425 22.61 -12.31 1.34
C LEU A 425 22.14 -11.09 0.53
N PRO A 426 22.03 -9.90 1.15
CA PRO A 426 21.58 -8.73 0.45
C PRO A 426 22.62 -8.19 -0.54
N PRO A 427 22.21 -7.48 -1.59
CA PRO A 427 23.13 -6.72 -2.41
C PRO A 427 23.79 -5.63 -1.57
N LEU A 428 25.07 -5.43 -1.78
CA LEU A 428 25.85 -4.36 -1.18
C LEU A 428 26.13 -3.27 -2.22
N PRO A 429 26.39 -2.02 -1.79
CA PRO A 429 26.83 -0.97 -2.69
C PRO A 429 28.07 -1.35 -3.49
N ALA A 430 28.18 -0.78 -4.69
CA ALA A 430 29.13 -1.24 -5.71
C ALA A 430 30.62 -0.88 -5.47
N ASP A 431 31.01 -0.26 -4.36
CA ASP A 431 32.43 0.03 -4.07
C ASP A 431 33.11 -1.15 -3.36
N PRO A 432 33.87 -2.00 -4.09
CA PRO A 432 34.55 -3.15 -3.50
C PRO A 432 35.61 -2.78 -2.46
N ALA A 433 36.06 -1.53 -2.43
CA ALA A 433 37.06 -1.08 -1.47
C ALA A 433 36.47 -0.85 -0.06
N ARG A 434 35.16 -0.55 0.02
CA ARG A 434 34.44 -0.29 1.28
C ARG A 434 33.63 -1.49 1.78
N TRP A 435 33.27 -2.42 0.87
CA TRP A 435 32.29 -3.45 1.13
C TRP A 435 32.77 -4.81 0.65
N ARG A 436 33.00 -5.75 1.55
CA ARG A 436 33.30 -7.13 1.18
C ARG A 436 32.30 -8.06 1.82
N HIS A 437 31.73 -8.92 1.01
CA HIS A 437 30.87 -10.00 1.51
C HIS A 437 31.71 -11.03 2.27
N PRO A 438 31.21 -11.59 3.40
CA PRO A 438 31.90 -12.64 4.13
C PRO A 438 32.24 -13.89 3.29
N GLU A 439 31.47 -14.11 2.21
CA GLU A 439 31.66 -15.26 1.29
C GLU A 439 32.60 -14.98 0.11
N SER A 440 33.10 -13.75 -0.05
CA SER A 440 34.13 -13.51 -1.07
C SER A 440 35.43 -14.17 -0.62
N VAL A 441 35.86 -15.19 -1.38
CA VAL A 441 37.16 -15.81 -1.19
C VAL A 441 38.19 -14.90 -1.85
N ASP A 442 39.11 -14.34 -1.07
CA ASP A 442 40.25 -13.64 -1.61
C ASP A 442 41.13 -14.62 -2.39
N GLY A 443 41.89 -14.13 -3.39
CA GLY A 443 42.69 -14.97 -4.30
C GLY A 443 43.70 -15.91 -3.61
N ASP A 444 43.89 -15.74 -2.31
CA ASP A 444 44.79 -16.57 -1.46
C ASP A 444 44.05 -17.68 -0.70
N GLY A 445 42.73 -17.86 -0.93
CA GLY A 445 41.95 -18.94 -0.33
C GLY A 445 41.52 -18.72 1.13
N GLU A 446 41.78 -17.54 1.70
CA GLU A 446 41.27 -17.18 3.02
C GLU A 446 39.88 -16.55 2.89
N THR A 447 38.94 -16.97 3.77
CA THR A 447 37.62 -16.41 3.85
C THR A 447 37.70 -14.95 4.33
N ALA A 448 37.43 -14.00 3.46
CA ALA A 448 37.47 -12.59 3.84
C ALA A 448 36.43 -12.33 4.94
N THR A 449 36.85 -11.78 6.08
CA THR A 449 35.97 -11.21 7.07
C THR A 449 35.27 -9.99 6.43
N GLY A 450 33.93 -10.02 6.33
CA GLY A 450 33.18 -8.93 5.71
C GLY A 450 33.50 -7.60 6.41
N ILE A 451 33.85 -6.58 5.63
CA ILE A 451 34.04 -5.22 6.12
C ILE A 451 32.78 -4.42 5.77
N TYR A 452 32.13 -3.92 6.80
CA TYR A 452 30.93 -3.06 6.68
C TYR A 452 31.19 -1.75 7.42
N PRO A 453 30.69 -0.60 6.93
CA PRO A 453 30.86 0.68 7.60
C PRO A 453 30.05 0.78 8.90
N ALA A 454 29.01 -0.04 9.06
CA ALA A 454 28.21 -0.18 10.25
C ALA A 454 28.12 -1.66 10.66
N PRO A 455 27.90 -2.01 11.93
CA PRO A 455 27.59 -3.37 12.36
C PRO A 455 26.49 -3.97 11.51
N PHE A 456 26.69 -5.18 11.01
CA PHE A 456 25.78 -5.87 10.12
C PHE A 456 25.45 -7.26 10.63
N LEU A 457 24.17 -7.61 10.63
CA LEU A 457 23.70 -8.97 10.88
C LEU A 457 22.79 -9.42 9.73
N HIS A 458 23.13 -10.54 9.10
CA HIS A 458 22.23 -11.28 8.24
C HIS A 458 21.54 -12.39 9.04
N ALA A 459 20.23 -12.34 9.11
CA ALA A 459 19.38 -13.36 9.73
C ALA A 459 18.59 -14.09 8.63
N PRO A 460 19.02 -15.32 8.23
CA PRO A 460 18.36 -16.07 7.16
C PRO A 460 16.92 -16.43 7.57
N MET A 461 15.93 -15.91 6.84
CA MET A 461 14.52 -16.20 7.07
C MET A 461 13.78 -16.35 5.74
N ARG A 462 13.22 -17.53 5.50
CA ARG A 462 12.36 -17.78 4.34
C ARG A 462 10.91 -17.37 4.62
N TYR A 463 10.15 -17.11 3.57
CA TYR A 463 8.74 -16.75 3.72
C TYR A 463 7.97 -17.76 4.58
N ALA A 464 7.12 -17.29 5.48
CA ALA A 464 6.37 -18.10 6.44
C ALA A 464 5.48 -19.19 5.82
N LYS A 465 5.14 -19.08 4.54
CA LYS A 465 4.45 -20.14 3.79
C LYS A 465 5.34 -21.36 3.53
N VAL A 466 6.65 -21.15 3.39
CA VAL A 466 7.65 -22.19 3.10
C VAL A 466 8.26 -22.70 4.40
N ALA A 467 8.57 -21.79 5.34
CA ALA A 467 9.25 -22.11 6.59
C ALA A 467 8.44 -21.58 7.78
N ARG A 468 7.85 -22.49 8.52
CA ARG A 468 6.90 -22.16 9.60
C ARG A 468 7.57 -21.75 10.91
N ARG A 469 8.91 -21.79 11.00
CA ARG A 469 9.66 -21.50 12.21
C ARG A 469 10.83 -20.54 12.03
N ASP A 470 11.23 -20.23 10.79
CA ASP A 470 12.44 -19.45 10.51
C ASP A 470 12.43 -18.09 11.23
N VAL A 471 11.28 -17.39 11.25
CA VAL A 471 11.13 -16.11 11.97
C VAL A 471 11.28 -16.32 13.48
N ALA A 472 10.62 -17.35 14.04
CA ALA A 472 10.71 -17.64 15.47
C ALA A 472 12.12 -18.02 15.90
N ASP A 473 12.80 -18.83 15.10
CA ASP A 473 14.13 -19.35 15.42
C ASP A 473 15.22 -18.26 15.29
N GLY A 474 15.09 -17.31 14.35
CA GLY A 474 16.02 -16.19 14.16
C GLY A 474 15.74 -14.96 15.02
N LEU A 475 14.58 -14.87 15.64
CA LEU A 475 14.11 -13.64 16.30
C LEU A 475 15.00 -13.22 17.47
N GLU A 476 15.45 -14.14 18.30
CA GLU A 476 16.29 -13.87 19.47
C GLU A 476 17.63 -13.20 19.09
N ALA A 477 18.27 -13.70 18.03
CA ALA A 477 19.51 -13.11 17.52
C ALA A 477 19.27 -11.69 16.98
N CYS A 478 18.13 -11.47 16.31
CA CYS A 478 17.74 -10.15 15.82
C CYS A 478 17.55 -9.16 16.99
N LEU A 479 16.83 -9.55 18.03
CA LEU A 479 16.58 -8.71 19.20
C LEU A 479 17.88 -8.43 19.98
N ALA A 480 18.75 -9.45 20.15
CA ALA A 480 20.05 -9.25 20.78
C ALA A 480 20.92 -8.25 20.02
N PHE A 481 20.92 -8.29 18.68
CA PHE A 481 21.63 -7.33 17.85
C PHE A 481 21.09 -5.91 18.00
N ILE A 482 19.77 -5.73 17.97
CA ILE A 482 19.11 -4.43 18.14
C ILE A 482 19.44 -3.86 19.53
N ARG A 483 19.30 -4.64 20.62
CA ARG A 483 19.64 -4.23 21.99
C ARG A 483 21.11 -3.82 22.12
N ALA A 484 22.02 -4.59 21.52
CA ALA A 484 23.46 -4.28 21.55
C ALA A 484 23.81 -2.96 20.86
N ASN A 485 23.08 -2.59 19.79
CA ASN A 485 23.26 -1.32 19.10
C ASN A 485 22.65 -0.15 19.93
N SER A 486 21.45 -0.33 20.48
CA SER A 486 20.81 0.69 21.34
C SER A 486 21.65 1.01 22.57
N ALA A 487 22.27 0.01 23.21
CA ALA A 487 23.13 0.18 24.37
C ALA A 487 24.44 0.97 24.07
N ARG A 488 24.83 1.09 22.80
CA ARG A 488 26.05 1.84 22.39
C ARG A 488 25.84 3.35 22.27
N GLY A 489 24.70 3.88 22.63
CA GLY A 489 24.44 5.32 22.59
C GLY A 489 23.18 5.73 21.81
N GLY A 490 22.22 4.82 21.66
CA GLY A 490 20.93 5.11 21.05
C GLY A 490 20.96 5.19 19.51
N GLY A 491 21.86 4.42 18.90
CA GLY A 491 22.01 4.39 17.43
C GLY A 491 20.79 3.79 16.70
N THR A 492 20.53 4.28 15.51
CA THR A 492 19.45 3.78 14.65
C THR A 492 19.83 2.43 14.01
N THR A 493 19.01 1.40 14.21
CA THR A 493 19.14 0.12 13.54
C THR A 493 18.16 0.04 12.35
N LEU A 494 18.68 -0.09 11.14
CA LEU A 494 17.88 -0.43 9.98
C LEU A 494 17.55 -1.92 9.98
N VAL A 495 16.26 -2.25 9.97
CA VAL A 495 15.77 -3.62 9.78
C VAL A 495 15.21 -3.71 8.36
N ALA A 496 15.89 -4.45 7.49
CA ALA A 496 15.51 -4.60 6.09
C ALA A 496 15.13 -6.05 5.75
N CYS A 497 14.21 -6.22 4.82
CA CYS A 497 13.92 -7.51 4.20
C CYS A 497 13.75 -7.33 2.68
N LYS A 498 13.49 -8.42 1.95
CA LYS A 498 13.42 -8.39 0.50
C LYS A 498 12.46 -7.34 -0.05
N ASP A 499 11.27 -7.25 0.50
CA ASP A 499 10.19 -6.35 0.07
C ASP A 499 9.97 -5.13 0.99
N GLY A 500 10.58 -5.12 2.17
CA GLY A 500 10.40 -4.07 3.16
C GLY A 500 9.06 -4.09 3.89
N VAL A 501 8.20 -5.11 3.68
CA VAL A 501 6.81 -5.07 4.15
C VAL A 501 6.35 -6.26 5.01
N ASP A 502 7.10 -7.38 5.05
CA ASP A 502 6.72 -8.59 5.80
C ASP A 502 7.67 -8.90 6.97
N HIS A 503 8.82 -9.53 6.73
CA HIS A 503 9.69 -10.05 7.79
C HIS A 503 10.31 -8.94 8.65
N CYS A 504 10.82 -7.87 8.03
CA CYS A 504 11.37 -6.72 8.77
C CYS A 504 10.32 -6.09 9.68
N VAL A 505 9.06 -6.01 9.24
CA VAL A 505 7.95 -5.53 10.06
C VAL A 505 7.73 -6.45 11.26
N GLY A 506 7.77 -7.77 11.06
CA GLY A 506 7.65 -8.75 12.16
C GLY A 506 8.75 -8.57 13.22
N VAL A 507 9.99 -8.39 12.78
CA VAL A 507 11.13 -8.17 13.70
C VAL A 507 11.01 -6.83 14.43
N VAL A 508 10.61 -5.75 13.74
CA VAL A 508 10.41 -4.43 14.37
C VAL A 508 9.28 -4.47 15.38
N VAL A 509 8.15 -5.13 15.07
CA VAL A 509 7.05 -5.34 16.03
C VAL A 509 7.56 -6.07 17.28
N ALA A 510 8.38 -7.10 17.12
CA ALA A 510 8.97 -7.82 18.24
C ALA A 510 9.93 -6.95 19.06
N ALA A 511 10.76 -6.13 18.41
CA ALA A 511 11.67 -5.22 19.07
C ALA A 511 10.93 -4.13 19.88
N LEU A 512 9.80 -3.63 19.35
CA LEU A 512 8.96 -2.68 20.08
C LEU A 512 8.26 -3.32 21.30
N ILE A 513 7.94 -4.63 21.24
CA ILE A 513 7.40 -5.37 22.38
C ILE A 513 8.51 -5.64 23.41
N ASP A 514 9.72 -5.93 22.94
CA ASP A 514 10.89 -6.23 23.78
C ASP A 514 11.39 -4.99 24.54
N ASP A 515 11.24 -3.80 23.95
CA ASP A 515 11.63 -2.50 24.52
C ASP A 515 10.59 -1.96 25.52
N ASP A 516 9.40 -2.54 25.59
CA ASP A 516 8.40 -2.18 26.59
C ASP A 516 8.87 -2.66 27.97
N ASP A 517 9.25 -1.70 28.84
CA ASP A 517 9.65 -1.94 30.25
C ASP A 517 8.48 -2.41 31.12
N ASP A 518 7.26 -2.45 30.59
CA ASP A 518 6.09 -2.93 31.32
C ASP A 518 6.24 -4.43 31.61
N GLU A 519 6.52 -4.77 32.87
CA GLU A 519 6.47 -6.14 33.41
C GLU A 519 5.06 -6.76 33.31
N ASP A 520 4.10 -6.05 32.74
CA ASP A 520 2.74 -6.52 32.53
C ASP A 520 2.70 -7.67 31.52
N GLU A 521 2.22 -8.81 32.00
CA GLU A 521 1.94 -10.04 31.23
C GLU A 521 1.12 -9.77 29.95
N HIS A 522 0.49 -8.59 29.84
CA HIS A 522 -0.34 -8.13 28.73
C HIS A 522 0.44 -7.60 27.51
N SER A 523 1.72 -7.25 27.65
CA SER A 523 2.54 -6.73 26.53
C SER A 523 2.76 -7.80 25.46
N VAL A 524 2.89 -9.08 25.83
CA VAL A 524 2.98 -10.23 24.92
C VAL A 524 1.60 -10.88 24.70
N SER A 525 0.60 -10.08 24.42
CA SER A 525 -0.72 -10.54 23.99
C SER A 525 -0.86 -10.43 22.46
N LYS A 526 -1.89 -11.08 21.90
CA LYS A 526 -2.22 -10.87 20.49
C LYS A 526 -2.57 -9.41 20.19
N ASP A 527 -3.17 -8.73 21.15
CA ASP A 527 -3.55 -7.32 21.02
C ASP A 527 -2.34 -6.40 21.20
N GLY A 528 -1.35 -6.77 22.04
CA GLY A 528 -0.05 -6.11 22.09
C GLY A 528 0.70 -6.17 20.75
N VAL A 529 0.77 -7.34 20.11
CA VAL A 529 1.36 -7.48 18.76
C VAL A 529 0.61 -6.60 17.74
N ARG A 530 -0.72 -6.53 17.79
CA ARG A 530 -1.53 -5.69 16.90
C ARG A 530 -1.32 -4.20 17.16
N ARG A 531 -1.16 -3.82 18.44
CA ARG A 531 -0.87 -2.44 18.85
C ARG A 531 0.46 -1.98 18.26
N ARG A 532 1.53 -2.75 18.46
CA ARG A 532 2.84 -2.42 17.88
C ARG A 532 2.85 -2.42 16.36
N LEU A 533 2.07 -3.31 15.75
CA LEU A 533 1.86 -3.26 14.29
C LEU A 533 1.12 -1.98 13.85
N ALA A 534 0.19 -1.47 14.65
CA ALA A 534 -0.48 -0.20 14.34
C ALA A 534 0.49 0.99 14.42
N ASP A 535 1.42 0.99 15.38
CA ASP A 535 2.49 1.99 15.48
C ASP A 535 3.39 1.96 14.24
N VAL A 536 3.80 0.76 13.81
CA VAL A 536 4.58 0.58 12.58
C VAL A 536 3.80 1.08 11.36
N ALA A 537 2.50 0.75 11.25
CA ALA A 537 1.68 1.12 10.10
C ALA A 537 1.44 2.63 9.98
N ARG A 538 1.49 3.40 11.07
CA ARG A 538 1.40 4.87 11.02
C ARG A 538 2.61 5.50 10.31
N VAL A 539 3.79 4.89 10.45
CA VAL A 539 5.04 5.39 9.88
C VAL A 539 5.34 4.70 8.55
N HIS A 540 4.90 3.46 8.40
CA HIS A 540 5.10 2.64 7.21
C HIS A 540 3.75 2.04 6.73
N PRO A 541 2.89 2.85 6.08
CA PRO A 541 1.55 2.43 5.67
C PRO A 541 1.53 1.25 4.69
N GLU A 542 2.62 1.01 3.99
CA GLU A 542 2.79 -0.11 3.05
C GLU A 542 3.00 -1.45 3.74
N CYS A 543 3.27 -1.45 5.07
CA CYS A 543 3.52 -2.67 5.82
C CYS A 543 2.33 -3.63 5.73
N ARG A 544 2.63 -4.89 5.42
CA ARG A 544 1.63 -5.96 5.28
C ARG A 544 2.19 -7.32 5.70
N PRO A 545 2.62 -7.44 6.96
CA PRO A 545 3.18 -8.69 7.43
C PRO A 545 2.18 -9.82 7.26
N SER A 546 2.68 -10.98 6.89
CA SER A 546 1.85 -12.17 6.73
C SER A 546 1.31 -12.64 8.08
N ARG A 547 0.14 -13.28 8.06
CA ARG A 547 -0.40 -13.90 9.28
C ARG A 547 0.57 -14.93 9.88
N GLY A 548 1.37 -15.59 9.02
CA GLY A 548 2.39 -16.54 9.45
C GLY A 548 3.51 -15.86 10.22
N THR A 549 4.02 -14.73 9.73
CA THR A 549 5.04 -13.92 10.39
C THR A 549 4.56 -13.43 11.75
N LEU A 550 3.40 -12.79 11.84
CA LEU A 550 2.86 -12.30 13.11
C LEU A 550 2.60 -13.42 14.13
N LYS A 551 2.15 -14.60 13.67
CA LYS A 551 1.97 -15.76 14.55
C LYS A 551 3.29 -16.27 15.11
N GLN A 552 4.35 -16.32 14.32
CA GLN A 552 5.68 -16.73 14.77
C GLN A 552 6.25 -15.72 15.77
N VAL A 553 6.14 -14.42 15.49
CA VAL A 553 6.53 -13.36 16.41
C VAL A 553 5.80 -13.52 17.76
N PHE A 554 4.48 -13.59 17.75
CA PHE A 554 3.69 -13.76 18.98
C PHE A 554 4.13 -14.98 19.78
N ASN A 555 4.22 -16.14 19.14
CA ASN A 555 4.57 -17.39 19.83
C ASN A 555 5.98 -17.29 20.45
N ARG A 556 6.97 -16.75 19.71
CA ARG A 556 8.34 -16.66 20.21
C ARG A 556 8.49 -15.66 21.35
N MET A 557 7.88 -14.48 21.23
CA MET A 557 7.90 -13.49 22.30
C MET A 557 7.24 -14.03 23.58
N PHE A 558 6.14 -14.78 23.43
CA PHE A 558 5.48 -15.43 24.55
C PHE A 558 6.34 -16.53 25.20
N GLU A 559 7.10 -17.30 24.40
CA GLU A 559 8.05 -18.30 24.91
C GLU A 559 9.24 -17.65 25.64
N MET A 560 9.76 -16.52 25.17
CA MET A 560 10.92 -15.83 25.74
C MET A 560 10.62 -15.15 27.09
N ARG A 561 9.37 -14.77 27.34
CA ARG A 561 8.93 -14.15 28.62
C ARG A 561 8.41 -15.17 29.66
N ARG A 562 8.34 -16.45 29.33
CA ARG A 562 8.08 -17.56 30.26
C ARG A 562 9.37 -18.08 30.88
#